data_e65bf953da5bd8265266f71ec84c8d1b
#
_entry.id   e65bf953da5bd8265266f71ec84c8d1b
#
_cell.length_a   1.000
_cell.length_b   1.000
_cell.length_c   1.000
_cell.angle_alpha   90.00
_cell.angle_beta   90.00
_cell.angle_gamma   90.00
#
_symmetry.space_group_name_H-M   'P 1'
#
loop_
_entity.id
_entity.type
_entity.pdbx_description
1 polymer ?
#
loop_
_entity_poly.entity_id
_entity_poly.type
_entity_poly.pdbx_seq_one_letter_code
_entity_poly.pdbx_strand_id
1 'polypeptide(L)'
;MNRYHAALIKAKRTYHASTVSSSLSNPRKLWQTVNKLLHREPSDAAPDSLQSSNLSNSFASFFSSKIHKLRINLRSNSNSTSPHIPCPHIPPRYDVFRPATFAEVSKLISESPDTHCDLDPIPSTLLKKCTSALLPTITTIINLSLASGVFPDQFKSSSVHPLLKKSNSDKNELSNYRPISHLSFLSKLTERVVKSRLTDFLTEHKLLNSFQSAYTKFHSTETALLAVHDQLIRANSQQQVSCLCLLDLSAAFDTIDHSILLERLSSWFGISGTVLAWVKSYLTSRSFYVQVRDSQSLVYQLLYGVPQGSVLGPLLFILYTTPLSTIISKSSVHHHLYADDTQLFISFSSNKFLENVSLLENTIAEVSSWMSANLLMLNPSKTEFLLIGLPKQLSKIENPSLSMTPTVTLSPVSSARNLGVLFDSNLSLSDHISSIIKSCLFHVRDLRRLRPILDQTTARNIATALIHSKLDYCNSLFLNLPAHQLDRLQLVLNSAARAVTNTPKFQHITPILKSLHWLKISECIHYKILSITYKCLLFDKPAYLRNLLTVQSTSTTRSSSVITLKRPYNPSNLKVSDRSFYHSAPALWNTLPKELRQFNSNLSKTQPLPFQLSPSQFHKKLKTHLFKASFPT
;
A
#
# COMPACT_ATOMS: atom_id res chain seq x y z
N MET A 1 -32.69 -34.28 26.72
CA MET A 1 -32.45 -32.92 26.19
C MET A 1 -30.99 -32.48 26.15
N ASN A 2 -30.20 -32.66 27.19
CA ASN A 2 -28.81 -32.19 27.24
C ASN A 2 -27.86 -32.77 26.16
N ARG A 3 -27.98 -34.09 25.83
CA ARG A 3 -27.13 -34.74 24.83
C ARG A 3 -27.41 -34.22 23.39
N TYR A 4 -28.67 -34.04 23.03
CA TYR A 4 -29.07 -33.48 21.74
C TYR A 4 -28.58 -32.05 21.57
N HIS A 5 -28.74 -31.22 22.61
CA HIS A 5 -28.28 -29.82 22.57
C HIS A 5 -26.76 -29.72 22.46
N ALA A 6 -26.02 -30.58 23.19
CA ALA A 6 -24.56 -30.66 23.09
C ALA A 6 -24.10 -31.11 21.68
N ALA A 7 -24.78 -32.09 21.08
CA ALA A 7 -24.49 -32.55 19.73
C ALA A 7 -24.76 -31.45 18.67
N LEU A 8 -25.86 -30.72 18.82
CA LEU A 8 -26.21 -29.60 17.93
C LEU A 8 -25.16 -28.48 18.01
N ILE A 9 -24.72 -28.09 19.21
CA ILE A 9 -23.67 -27.09 19.40
C ILE A 9 -22.35 -27.58 18.78
N LYS A 10 -21.99 -28.83 18.97
CA LYS A 10 -20.79 -29.43 18.37
C LYS A 10 -20.85 -29.38 16.84
N ALA A 11 -21.97 -29.80 16.24
CA ALA A 11 -22.18 -29.76 14.79
C ALA A 11 -22.09 -28.33 14.23
N LYS A 12 -22.73 -27.36 14.89
CA LYS A 12 -22.63 -25.93 14.53
C LYS A 12 -21.19 -25.43 14.59
N ARG A 13 -20.44 -25.74 15.64
CA ARG A 13 -19.02 -25.35 15.78
C ARG A 13 -18.17 -25.95 14.66
N THR A 14 -18.34 -27.23 14.33
CA THR A 14 -17.61 -27.89 13.24
C THR A 14 -17.93 -27.24 11.88
N TYR A 15 -19.21 -26.97 11.60
CA TYR A 15 -19.63 -26.29 10.37
C TYR A 15 -19.03 -24.88 10.25
N HIS A 16 -19.12 -24.06 11.33
CA HIS A 16 -18.57 -22.72 11.30
C HIS A 16 -17.05 -22.71 11.24
N ALA A 17 -16.37 -23.66 11.90
CA ALA A 17 -14.92 -23.82 11.80
C ALA A 17 -14.47 -24.12 10.36
N SER A 18 -15.15 -25.04 9.66
CA SER A 18 -14.83 -25.35 8.25
C SER A 18 -15.09 -24.15 7.33
N THR A 19 -16.20 -23.44 7.53
CA THR A 19 -16.58 -22.26 6.75
C THR A 19 -15.58 -21.10 6.94
N VAL A 20 -15.16 -20.85 8.18
CA VAL A 20 -14.13 -19.82 8.48
C VAL A 20 -12.77 -20.25 7.92
N SER A 21 -12.36 -21.51 8.12
CA SER A 21 -11.09 -22.04 7.57
C SER A 21 -10.97 -21.86 6.06
N SER A 22 -12.02 -22.15 5.30
CA SER A 22 -12.03 -21.96 3.84
C SER A 22 -11.92 -20.48 3.41
N SER A 23 -12.12 -19.56 4.34
CA SER A 23 -12.09 -18.10 4.11
C SER A 23 -10.81 -17.41 4.59
N LEU A 24 -9.95 -18.08 5.37
CA LEU A 24 -8.78 -17.48 6.02
C LEU A 24 -7.74 -16.90 5.05
N SER A 25 -7.60 -17.50 3.86
CA SER A 25 -6.68 -17.01 2.83
C SER A 25 -7.14 -15.70 2.16
N ASN A 26 -8.41 -15.32 2.34
CA ASN A 26 -8.99 -14.13 1.72
C ASN A 26 -9.70 -13.25 2.77
N PRO A 27 -9.10 -12.12 3.19
CA PRO A 27 -9.67 -11.23 4.22
C PRO A 27 -11.08 -10.73 3.90
N ARG A 28 -11.38 -10.47 2.62
CA ARG A 28 -12.72 -10.02 2.18
C ARG A 28 -13.75 -11.12 2.36
N LYS A 29 -13.41 -12.36 1.96
CA LYS A 29 -14.29 -13.53 2.13
C LYS A 29 -14.50 -13.85 3.61
N LEU A 30 -13.44 -13.73 4.42
CA LEU A 30 -13.55 -13.90 5.86
C LEU A 30 -14.49 -12.86 6.50
N TRP A 31 -14.38 -11.61 6.09
CA TRP A 31 -15.27 -10.54 6.58
C TRP A 31 -16.72 -10.78 6.17
N GLN A 32 -16.97 -11.19 4.92
CA GLN A 32 -18.30 -11.59 4.46
C GLN A 32 -18.86 -12.77 5.26
N THR A 33 -18.01 -13.78 5.55
CA THR A 33 -18.38 -14.93 6.38
C THR A 33 -18.76 -14.49 7.79
N VAL A 34 -17.97 -13.62 8.42
CA VAL A 34 -18.26 -13.07 9.76
C VAL A 34 -19.57 -12.29 9.76
N ASN A 35 -19.82 -11.43 8.76
CA ASN A 35 -21.08 -10.70 8.63
C ASN A 35 -22.29 -11.64 8.46
N LYS A 36 -22.14 -12.69 7.63
CA LYS A 36 -23.18 -13.70 7.48
C LYS A 36 -23.49 -14.42 8.80
N LEU A 37 -22.46 -14.76 9.57
CA LEU A 37 -22.63 -15.36 10.91
C LEU A 37 -23.29 -14.42 11.91
N LEU A 38 -23.15 -13.11 11.72
CA LEU A 38 -23.80 -12.07 12.52
C LEU A 38 -25.18 -11.70 12.00
N HIS A 39 -25.69 -12.39 10.98
CA HIS A 39 -26.96 -12.07 10.30
C HIS A 39 -27.03 -10.62 9.80
N ARG A 40 -25.89 -10.09 9.35
CA ARG A 40 -25.83 -8.79 8.68
C ARG A 40 -26.01 -9.02 7.18
N GLU A 41 -27.06 -8.47 6.63
CA GLU A 41 -27.27 -8.51 5.18
C GLU A 41 -26.17 -7.70 4.49
N PRO A 42 -25.63 -8.19 3.34
CA PRO A 42 -24.79 -7.37 2.49
C PRO A 42 -25.63 -6.15 2.07
N SER A 43 -25.17 -4.96 2.38
CA SER A 43 -25.81 -3.77 1.80
C SER A 43 -25.64 -3.86 0.29
N ASP A 44 -26.75 -3.98 -0.46
CA ASP A 44 -26.70 -3.83 -1.91
C ASP A 44 -26.08 -2.46 -2.21
N ALA A 45 -24.95 -2.47 -2.92
CA ALA A 45 -24.21 -1.23 -3.21
C ALA A 45 -24.83 -0.46 -4.38
N ALA A 46 -25.83 -1.03 -5.06
CA ALA A 46 -26.46 -0.39 -6.22
C ALA A 46 -27.52 0.65 -5.78
N PRO A 47 -27.74 1.71 -6.57
CA PRO A 47 -28.84 2.66 -6.33
C PRO A 47 -30.20 1.97 -6.35
N ASP A 48 -31.06 2.36 -5.41
CA ASP A 48 -32.43 1.80 -5.30
C ASP A 48 -33.43 2.46 -6.27
N SER A 49 -33.09 3.63 -6.81
CA SER A 49 -34.02 4.55 -7.48
C SER A 49 -34.16 4.39 -9.00
N LEU A 50 -33.33 3.55 -9.66
CA LEU A 50 -33.33 3.38 -11.11
C LEU A 50 -33.63 1.94 -11.54
N GLN A 51 -34.44 1.77 -12.60
CA GLN A 51 -34.67 0.47 -13.24
C GLN A 51 -33.33 -0.09 -13.75
N SER A 52 -33.06 -1.38 -13.54
CA SER A 52 -31.75 -1.99 -13.72
C SER A 52 -31.13 -1.85 -15.13
N SER A 53 -31.93 -1.88 -16.20
CA SER A 53 -31.44 -1.74 -17.59
C SER A 53 -30.94 -0.32 -17.92
N ASN A 54 -31.55 0.69 -17.32
CA ASN A 54 -31.15 2.09 -17.54
C ASN A 54 -29.92 2.48 -16.70
N LEU A 55 -29.73 1.81 -15.54
CA LEU A 55 -28.67 2.11 -14.60
C LEU A 55 -27.28 1.75 -15.15
N SER A 56 -27.12 0.60 -15.83
CA SER A 56 -25.84 0.19 -16.43
C SER A 56 -25.38 1.18 -17.50
N ASN A 57 -26.31 1.65 -18.37
CA ASN A 57 -26.00 2.68 -19.37
C ASN A 57 -25.68 4.04 -18.74
N SER A 58 -26.38 4.42 -17.68
CA SER A 58 -26.11 5.66 -16.95
C SER A 58 -24.71 5.67 -16.36
N PHE A 59 -24.26 4.58 -15.74
CA PHE A 59 -22.89 4.43 -15.26
C PHE A 59 -21.85 4.48 -16.39
N ALA A 60 -22.10 3.77 -17.49
CA ALA A 60 -21.18 3.73 -18.63
C ALA A 60 -20.99 5.11 -19.26
N SER A 61 -22.10 5.82 -19.49
CA SER A 61 -22.10 7.19 -19.98
C SER A 61 -21.42 8.15 -18.99
N PHE A 62 -21.71 8.02 -17.70
CA PHE A 62 -21.08 8.84 -16.65
C PHE A 62 -19.57 8.64 -16.61
N PHE A 63 -19.08 7.40 -16.57
CA PHE A 63 -17.63 7.14 -16.53
C PHE A 63 -16.90 7.66 -17.77
N SER A 64 -17.47 7.45 -18.96
CA SER A 64 -16.90 7.95 -20.22
C SER A 64 -16.90 9.49 -20.27
N SER A 65 -18.06 10.13 -20.03
CA SER A 65 -18.22 11.58 -20.11
C SER A 65 -17.38 12.34 -19.07
N LYS A 66 -17.25 11.78 -17.87
CA LYS A 66 -16.43 12.37 -16.81
C LYS A 66 -14.97 12.58 -17.26
N ILE A 67 -14.36 11.53 -17.83
CA ILE A 67 -12.96 11.60 -18.27
C ILE A 67 -12.81 12.56 -19.46
N HIS A 68 -13.75 12.50 -20.39
CA HIS A 68 -13.77 13.42 -21.53
C HIS A 68 -13.84 14.90 -21.09
N LYS A 69 -14.73 15.23 -20.16
CA LYS A 69 -14.86 16.59 -19.58
C LYS A 69 -13.58 17.03 -18.87
N LEU A 70 -12.97 16.16 -18.05
CA LEU A 70 -11.70 16.45 -17.37
C LEU A 70 -10.60 16.80 -18.38
N ARG A 71 -10.49 16.05 -19.48
CA ARG A 71 -9.47 16.27 -20.50
C ARG A 71 -9.70 17.56 -21.30
N ILE A 72 -10.95 17.91 -21.63
CA ILE A 72 -11.28 19.19 -22.26
C ILE A 72 -10.84 20.34 -21.35
N ASN A 73 -11.20 20.30 -20.08
CA ASN A 73 -10.83 21.35 -19.12
C ASN A 73 -9.31 21.49 -18.97
N LEU A 74 -8.57 20.39 -18.94
CA LEU A 74 -7.10 20.42 -18.85
C LEU A 74 -6.47 20.99 -20.12
N ARG A 75 -6.99 20.66 -21.32
CA ARG A 75 -6.48 21.17 -22.59
C ARG A 75 -6.80 22.65 -22.79
N SER A 76 -7.97 23.12 -22.37
CA SER A 76 -8.34 24.54 -22.48
C SER A 76 -7.54 25.45 -21.55
N ASN A 77 -7.09 24.91 -20.40
CA ASN A 77 -6.29 25.63 -19.40
C ASN A 77 -4.78 25.52 -19.64
N SER A 78 -4.34 24.63 -20.54
CA SER A 78 -2.92 24.44 -20.83
C SER A 78 -2.45 25.38 -21.93
N ASN A 79 -2.37 26.68 -21.65
CA ASN A 79 -1.74 27.68 -22.53
C ASN A 79 -0.21 27.63 -22.54
N SER A 80 0.41 26.72 -21.79
CA SER A 80 1.85 26.56 -21.75
C SER A 80 2.28 25.23 -22.36
N THR A 81 3.16 25.29 -23.34
CA THR A 81 3.99 24.15 -23.72
C THR A 81 4.64 23.61 -22.45
N SER A 82 4.27 22.39 -22.03
CA SER A 82 4.93 21.74 -20.90
C SER A 82 6.43 21.78 -21.14
N PRO A 83 7.24 22.24 -20.19
CA PRO A 83 8.68 22.12 -20.34
C PRO A 83 8.98 20.63 -20.53
N HIS A 84 9.55 20.30 -21.69
CA HIS A 84 10.08 18.96 -21.94
C HIS A 84 11.15 18.71 -20.88
N ILE A 85 10.86 17.83 -19.94
CA ILE A 85 11.83 17.44 -18.93
C ILE A 85 12.72 16.38 -19.57
N PRO A 86 13.98 16.70 -19.87
CA PRO A 86 14.88 15.71 -20.44
C PRO A 86 15.12 14.59 -19.42
N CYS A 87 15.24 13.37 -19.92
CA CYS A 87 15.67 12.25 -19.08
C CYS A 87 17.07 12.56 -18.51
N PRO A 88 17.28 12.42 -17.20
CA PRO A 88 18.58 12.73 -16.57
C PRO A 88 19.70 11.75 -16.96
N HIS A 89 19.41 10.68 -17.66
CA HIS A 89 20.34 9.64 -18.08
C HIS A 89 19.92 9.05 -19.42
N ILE A 90 20.85 8.44 -20.15
CA ILE A 90 20.56 7.68 -21.37
C ILE A 90 20.17 6.26 -20.93
N PRO A 91 18.90 5.86 -21.10
CA PRO A 91 18.46 4.53 -20.67
C PRO A 91 19.00 3.45 -21.61
N PRO A 92 19.30 2.25 -21.10
CA PRO A 92 19.64 1.11 -21.95
C PRO A 92 18.43 0.70 -22.80
N ARG A 93 18.70 0.15 -23.98
CA ARG A 93 17.65 -0.24 -24.91
C ARG A 93 16.99 -1.55 -24.51
N TYR A 94 15.64 -1.60 -24.54
CA TYR A 94 14.85 -2.81 -24.33
C TYR A 94 13.82 -2.97 -25.45
N ASP A 95 14.10 -3.81 -26.43
CA ASP A 95 13.36 -3.92 -27.69
C ASP A 95 12.74 -5.29 -27.96
N VAL A 96 13.14 -6.34 -27.24
CA VAL A 96 12.63 -7.71 -27.42
C VAL A 96 12.34 -8.37 -26.08
N PHE A 97 11.20 -9.01 -25.96
CA PHE A 97 10.83 -9.80 -24.80
C PHE A 97 11.53 -11.17 -24.79
N ARG A 98 12.00 -11.57 -23.63
CA ARG A 98 12.37 -12.98 -23.40
C ARG A 98 11.11 -13.85 -23.37
N PRO A 99 11.05 -14.99 -24.09
CA PRO A 99 9.93 -15.91 -24.07
C PRO A 99 9.60 -16.43 -22.66
N ALA A 100 8.32 -16.78 -22.45
CA ALA A 100 7.87 -17.44 -21.24
C ALA A 100 8.14 -18.96 -21.32
N THR A 101 8.57 -19.54 -20.21
CA THR A 101 8.76 -20.99 -20.10
C THR A 101 7.50 -21.68 -19.58
N PHE A 102 7.33 -22.97 -19.87
CA PHE A 102 6.23 -23.78 -19.32
C PHE A 102 6.19 -23.74 -17.78
N ALA A 103 7.36 -23.82 -17.13
CA ALA A 103 7.45 -23.76 -15.67
C ALA A 103 6.97 -22.42 -15.11
N GLU A 104 7.32 -21.32 -15.75
CA GLU A 104 6.88 -19.97 -15.37
C GLU A 104 5.35 -19.83 -15.52
N VAL A 105 4.80 -20.20 -16.67
CA VAL A 105 3.37 -20.09 -16.94
C VAL A 105 2.56 -20.99 -15.99
N SER A 106 3.01 -22.24 -15.76
CA SER A 106 2.41 -23.17 -14.81
C SER A 106 2.37 -22.60 -13.39
N LYS A 107 3.48 -22.00 -12.93
CA LYS A 107 3.55 -21.33 -11.64
C LYS A 107 2.57 -20.15 -11.55
N LEU A 108 2.52 -19.31 -12.55
CA LEU A 108 1.60 -18.15 -12.58
C LEU A 108 0.12 -18.60 -12.58
N ILE A 109 -0.22 -19.71 -13.25
CA ILE A 109 -1.57 -20.29 -13.21
C ILE A 109 -1.89 -20.76 -11.79
N SER A 110 -0.99 -21.52 -11.16
CA SER A 110 -1.22 -22.08 -9.81
C SER A 110 -1.37 -20.99 -8.73
N GLU A 111 -0.56 -19.92 -8.81
CA GLU A 111 -0.58 -18.78 -7.88
C GLU A 111 -1.72 -17.79 -8.14
N SER A 112 -2.45 -17.91 -9.25
CA SER A 112 -3.58 -17.04 -9.58
C SER A 112 -4.74 -17.28 -8.60
N PRO A 113 -5.48 -16.25 -8.17
CA PRO A 113 -6.67 -16.44 -7.35
C PRO A 113 -7.78 -17.13 -8.15
N ASP A 114 -8.64 -17.88 -7.44
CA ASP A 114 -9.85 -18.45 -8.02
C ASP A 114 -10.93 -17.35 -8.10
N THR A 115 -10.99 -16.69 -9.23
CA THR A 115 -11.96 -15.61 -9.50
C THR A 115 -12.83 -15.99 -10.69
N HIS A 116 -14.12 -15.70 -10.59
CA HIS A 116 -15.02 -15.76 -11.72
C HIS A 116 -14.95 -14.46 -12.52
N CYS A 117 -14.92 -14.58 -13.84
CA CYS A 117 -15.02 -13.44 -14.75
C CYS A 117 -15.96 -13.83 -15.89
N ASP A 118 -16.95 -13.01 -16.16
CA ASP A 118 -17.95 -13.26 -17.20
C ASP A 118 -17.36 -13.30 -18.63
N LEU A 119 -16.14 -12.78 -18.78
CA LEU A 119 -15.38 -12.80 -20.03
C LEU A 119 -14.65 -14.15 -20.26
N ASP A 120 -14.58 -15.01 -19.24
CA ASP A 120 -13.88 -16.29 -19.35
C ASP A 120 -14.87 -17.39 -19.71
N PRO A 121 -14.70 -18.07 -20.87
CA PRO A 121 -15.56 -19.18 -21.26
C PRO A 121 -15.41 -20.41 -20.34
N ILE A 122 -14.28 -20.50 -19.64
CA ILE A 122 -13.96 -21.58 -18.71
C ILE A 122 -13.67 -20.98 -17.34
N PRO A 123 -14.34 -21.42 -16.25
CA PRO A 123 -14.03 -20.99 -14.90
C PRO A 123 -12.55 -21.23 -14.54
N SER A 124 -11.91 -20.25 -13.88
CA SER A 124 -10.48 -20.32 -13.50
C SER A 124 -10.14 -21.56 -12.67
N THR A 125 -11.08 -22.05 -11.86
CA THR A 125 -10.93 -23.29 -11.07
C THR A 125 -10.82 -24.54 -11.94
N LEU A 126 -11.58 -24.60 -13.03
CA LEU A 126 -11.53 -25.71 -13.99
C LEU A 126 -10.26 -25.62 -14.84
N LEU A 127 -9.92 -24.41 -15.32
CA LEU A 127 -8.69 -24.17 -16.07
C LEU A 127 -7.46 -24.63 -15.27
N LYS A 128 -7.40 -24.33 -13.96
CA LYS A 128 -6.32 -24.80 -13.09
C LYS A 128 -6.24 -26.31 -12.97
N LYS A 129 -7.37 -27.00 -12.91
CA LYS A 129 -7.42 -28.48 -12.89
C LYS A 129 -6.95 -29.11 -14.20
N CYS A 130 -7.16 -28.40 -15.31
CA CYS A 130 -6.77 -28.84 -16.65
C CYS A 130 -5.41 -28.25 -17.10
N THR A 131 -4.61 -27.70 -16.18
CA THR A 131 -3.36 -26.99 -16.50
C THR A 131 -2.43 -27.84 -17.35
N SER A 132 -2.26 -29.14 -17.07
CA SER A 132 -1.36 -30.03 -17.82
C SER A 132 -1.70 -30.12 -19.30
N ALA A 133 -3.00 -30.16 -19.65
CA ALA A 133 -3.46 -30.22 -21.03
C ALA A 133 -3.40 -28.84 -21.74
N LEU A 134 -3.70 -27.76 -21.01
CA LEU A 134 -3.80 -26.43 -21.59
C LEU A 134 -2.48 -25.65 -21.63
N LEU A 135 -1.50 -26.04 -20.82
CA LEU A 135 -0.24 -25.33 -20.64
C LEU A 135 0.55 -25.09 -21.95
N PRO A 136 0.69 -26.08 -22.85
CA PRO A 136 1.40 -25.85 -24.12
C PRO A 136 0.72 -24.76 -24.96
N THR A 137 -0.59 -24.84 -25.12
CA THR A 137 -1.38 -23.88 -25.91
C THR A 137 -1.34 -22.47 -25.29
N ILE A 138 -1.55 -22.36 -23.97
CA ILE A 138 -1.48 -21.07 -23.27
C ILE A 138 -0.10 -20.44 -23.41
N THR A 139 0.96 -21.22 -23.23
CA THR A 139 2.35 -20.73 -23.36
C THR A 139 2.64 -20.27 -24.79
N THR A 140 2.15 -21.00 -25.79
CA THR A 140 2.30 -20.63 -27.20
C THR A 140 1.58 -19.31 -27.51
N ILE A 141 0.34 -19.12 -27.06
CA ILE A 141 -0.40 -17.87 -27.25
C ILE A 141 0.36 -16.69 -26.64
N ILE A 142 0.86 -16.85 -25.41
CA ILE A 142 1.65 -15.80 -24.73
C ILE A 142 2.92 -15.49 -25.54
N ASN A 143 3.68 -16.50 -25.95
CA ASN A 143 4.93 -16.29 -26.67
C ASN A 143 4.72 -15.71 -28.06
N LEU A 144 3.69 -16.09 -28.78
CA LEU A 144 3.31 -15.45 -30.04
C LEU A 144 2.98 -13.96 -29.85
N SER A 145 2.22 -13.64 -28.79
CA SER A 145 1.93 -12.25 -28.43
C SER A 145 3.20 -11.45 -28.13
N LEU A 146 4.15 -12.02 -27.38
CA LEU A 146 5.42 -11.36 -27.06
C LEU A 146 6.30 -11.16 -28.29
N ALA A 147 6.41 -12.18 -29.16
CA ALA A 147 7.25 -12.16 -30.35
C ALA A 147 6.71 -11.24 -31.44
N SER A 148 5.39 -11.18 -31.62
CA SER A 148 4.74 -10.31 -32.62
C SER A 148 4.62 -8.85 -32.18
N GLY A 149 4.77 -8.57 -30.88
CA GLY A 149 4.49 -7.23 -30.33
C GLY A 149 3.00 -6.88 -30.37
N VAL A 150 2.09 -7.85 -30.39
CA VAL A 150 0.64 -7.66 -30.46
C VAL A 150 -0.05 -8.28 -29.25
N PHE A 151 -0.85 -7.46 -28.57
CA PHE A 151 -1.77 -7.96 -27.52
C PHE A 151 -3.08 -8.43 -28.18
N PRO A 152 -3.54 -9.67 -27.95
CA PRO A 152 -4.71 -10.21 -28.63
C PRO A 152 -5.98 -9.38 -28.40
N ASP A 153 -6.76 -9.13 -29.47
CA ASP A 153 -7.96 -8.30 -29.41
C ASP A 153 -9.04 -8.87 -28.49
N GLN A 154 -9.15 -10.20 -28.43
CA GLN A 154 -10.08 -10.90 -27.53
C GLN A 154 -9.81 -10.61 -26.04
N PHE A 155 -8.58 -10.15 -25.71
CA PHE A 155 -8.20 -9.83 -24.33
C PHE A 155 -8.40 -8.35 -23.97
N LYS A 156 -8.83 -7.51 -24.93
CA LYS A 156 -8.97 -6.05 -24.79
C LYS A 156 -10.29 -5.62 -24.19
N SER A 157 -11.30 -6.49 -24.16
CA SER A 157 -12.60 -6.18 -23.54
C SER A 157 -12.54 -6.27 -22.01
N SER A 158 -13.33 -5.44 -21.34
CA SER A 158 -13.46 -5.47 -19.87
C SER A 158 -14.92 -5.33 -19.42
N SER A 159 -15.30 -6.09 -18.40
CA SER A 159 -16.55 -5.93 -17.67
C SER A 159 -16.29 -5.00 -16.49
N VAL A 160 -16.96 -3.85 -16.44
CA VAL A 160 -16.78 -2.83 -15.39
C VAL A 160 -17.90 -2.97 -14.36
N HIS A 161 -17.52 -3.12 -13.10
CA HIS A 161 -18.43 -3.17 -11.97
C HIS A 161 -18.29 -1.89 -11.13
N PRO A 162 -19.35 -1.09 -10.97
CA PRO A 162 -19.33 0.09 -10.12
C PRO A 162 -19.14 -0.31 -8.65
N LEU A 163 -18.08 0.21 -8.01
CA LEU A 163 -17.79 -0.03 -6.61
C LEU A 163 -17.93 1.26 -5.81
N LEU A 164 -18.83 1.30 -4.82
CA LEU A 164 -19.02 2.45 -3.95
C LEU A 164 -17.72 2.78 -3.19
N LYS A 165 -17.27 4.03 -3.22
CA LYS A 165 -15.99 4.48 -2.62
C LYS A 165 -15.98 4.34 -1.10
N LYS A 166 -17.10 4.67 -0.45
CA LYS A 166 -17.30 4.56 1.00
C LYS A 166 -18.68 3.99 1.27
N SER A 167 -18.82 3.09 2.23
CA SER A 167 -20.09 2.42 2.56
C SER A 167 -21.22 3.36 2.98
N ASN A 168 -20.88 4.54 3.46
CA ASN A 168 -21.83 5.57 3.91
C ASN A 168 -22.02 6.72 2.89
N SER A 169 -21.48 6.60 1.67
CA SER A 169 -21.74 7.58 0.60
C SER A 169 -23.15 7.41 0.04
N ASP A 170 -23.71 8.50 -0.47
CA ASP A 170 -24.99 8.45 -1.20
C ASP A 170 -24.86 7.53 -2.41
N LYS A 171 -25.71 6.50 -2.45
CA LYS A 171 -25.74 5.50 -3.51
C LYS A 171 -26.34 6.03 -4.82
N ASN A 172 -27.15 7.08 -4.78
CA ASN A 172 -27.77 7.65 -5.96
C ASN A 172 -26.82 8.57 -6.74
N GLU A 173 -25.74 9.01 -6.11
CA GLU A 173 -24.74 9.85 -6.74
C GLU A 173 -23.66 8.99 -7.43
N LEU A 174 -23.66 8.97 -8.79
CA LEU A 174 -22.75 8.16 -9.60
C LEU A 174 -21.26 8.51 -9.39
N SER A 175 -20.98 9.74 -8.99
CA SER A 175 -19.62 10.20 -8.69
C SER A 175 -19.00 9.50 -7.48
N ASN A 176 -19.82 8.88 -6.64
CA ASN A 176 -19.38 8.10 -5.47
C ASN A 176 -18.88 6.69 -5.83
N TYR A 177 -18.92 6.31 -7.10
CA TYR A 177 -18.46 4.99 -7.53
C TYR A 177 -17.11 5.03 -8.23
N ARG A 178 -16.39 3.88 -8.18
CA ARG A 178 -15.18 3.61 -8.96
C ARG A 178 -15.49 2.57 -10.03
N PRO A 179 -15.01 2.72 -11.28
CA PRO A 179 -15.16 1.70 -12.32
C PRO A 179 -14.11 0.59 -12.14
N ILE A 180 -14.47 -0.52 -11.50
CA ILE A 180 -13.54 -1.65 -11.35
C ILE A 180 -13.67 -2.56 -12.55
N SER A 181 -12.60 -2.70 -13.32
CA SER A 181 -12.54 -3.53 -14.53
C SER A 181 -12.19 -4.97 -14.19
N HIS A 182 -13.05 -5.89 -14.60
CA HIS A 182 -12.76 -7.30 -14.64
C HIS A 182 -12.24 -7.67 -16.04
N LEU A 183 -11.07 -8.30 -16.08
CA LEU A 183 -10.40 -8.76 -17.29
C LEU A 183 -10.32 -10.27 -17.28
N SER A 184 -10.28 -10.88 -18.47
CA SER A 184 -10.18 -12.33 -18.63
C SER A 184 -8.93 -12.89 -17.95
N PHE A 185 -8.99 -14.16 -17.57
CA PHE A 185 -7.88 -14.86 -16.92
C PHE A 185 -6.61 -14.85 -17.79
N LEU A 186 -6.75 -15.15 -19.08
CA LEU A 186 -5.62 -15.17 -20.00
C LEU A 186 -5.03 -13.78 -20.25
N SER A 187 -5.87 -12.74 -20.29
CA SER A 187 -5.41 -11.34 -20.31
C SER A 187 -4.49 -11.05 -19.13
N LYS A 188 -4.96 -11.33 -17.91
CA LYS A 188 -4.17 -11.11 -16.69
C LYS A 188 -2.90 -11.96 -16.62
N LEU A 189 -2.95 -13.18 -17.15
CA LEU A 189 -1.79 -14.07 -17.19
C LEU A 189 -0.71 -13.52 -18.12
N THR A 190 -1.08 -13.06 -19.33
CA THR A 190 -0.17 -12.40 -20.28
C THR A 190 0.41 -11.13 -19.70
N GLU A 191 -0.42 -10.29 -19.06
CA GLU A 191 0.03 -9.08 -18.36
C GLU A 191 1.06 -9.39 -17.25
N ARG A 192 0.91 -10.51 -16.50
CA ARG A 192 1.86 -10.91 -15.46
C ARG A 192 3.22 -11.27 -16.02
N VAL A 193 3.26 -11.97 -17.15
CA VAL A 193 4.52 -12.30 -17.83
C VAL A 193 5.21 -11.01 -18.27
N VAL A 194 4.50 -10.10 -18.93
CA VAL A 194 5.05 -8.80 -19.37
C VAL A 194 5.50 -7.95 -18.19
N LYS A 195 4.68 -7.88 -17.12
CA LYS A 195 5.05 -7.16 -15.89
C LYS A 195 6.35 -7.68 -15.30
N SER A 196 6.55 -9.01 -15.25
CA SER A 196 7.82 -9.60 -14.78
C SER A 196 8.98 -9.11 -15.62
N ARG A 197 8.89 -9.20 -16.95
CA ARG A 197 9.94 -8.76 -17.89
C ARG A 197 10.30 -7.28 -17.72
N LEU A 198 9.28 -6.41 -17.69
CA LEU A 198 9.48 -4.98 -17.49
C LEU A 198 10.09 -4.67 -16.13
N THR A 199 9.58 -5.33 -15.06
CA THR A 199 10.09 -5.09 -13.70
C THR A 199 11.53 -5.56 -13.53
N ASP A 200 11.90 -6.70 -14.12
CA ASP A 200 13.27 -7.22 -14.10
C ASP A 200 14.21 -6.22 -14.78
N PHE A 201 13.91 -5.79 -16.00
CA PHE A 201 14.68 -4.79 -16.74
C PHE A 201 14.83 -3.47 -15.98
N LEU A 202 13.71 -2.90 -15.49
CA LEU A 202 13.71 -1.64 -14.75
C LEU A 202 14.51 -1.72 -13.44
N THR A 203 14.49 -2.89 -12.78
CA THR A 203 15.21 -3.10 -11.52
C THR A 203 16.72 -3.29 -11.77
N GLU A 204 17.09 -4.08 -12.76
CA GLU A 204 18.48 -4.33 -13.15
C GLU A 204 19.21 -3.03 -13.50
N HIS A 205 18.55 -2.17 -14.26
CA HIS A 205 19.12 -0.90 -14.71
C HIS A 205 18.82 0.29 -13.78
N LYS A 206 18.22 0.05 -12.60
CA LYS A 206 17.91 1.08 -11.57
C LYS A 206 17.06 2.25 -12.11
N LEU A 207 16.14 1.97 -13.03
CA LEU A 207 15.30 2.98 -13.69
C LEU A 207 14.04 3.34 -12.88
N LEU A 208 13.73 2.59 -11.81
CA LEU A 208 12.59 2.89 -10.96
C LEU A 208 12.87 4.11 -10.08
N ASN A 209 11.87 4.97 -9.93
CA ASN A 209 11.94 6.13 -9.05
C ASN A 209 12.13 5.72 -7.59
N SER A 210 13.22 6.16 -6.95
CA SER A 210 13.57 5.82 -5.57
C SER A 210 12.61 6.40 -4.51
N PHE A 211 11.86 7.44 -4.85
CA PHE A 211 10.86 8.06 -3.97
C PHE A 211 9.46 7.47 -4.14
N GLN A 212 9.24 6.58 -5.13
CA GLN A 212 7.97 5.87 -5.34
C GLN A 212 7.98 4.54 -4.60
N SER A 213 7.09 4.37 -3.62
CA SER A 213 6.99 3.15 -2.83
C SER A 213 5.90 2.18 -3.28
N ALA A 214 4.87 2.67 -3.96
CA ALA A 214 3.79 1.79 -4.41
C ALA A 214 4.27 0.82 -5.50
N TYR A 215 3.74 -0.40 -5.46
CA TYR A 215 3.97 -1.45 -6.45
C TYR A 215 5.44 -1.87 -6.63
N THR A 216 6.31 -1.45 -5.72
CA THR A 216 7.75 -1.72 -5.74
C THR A 216 8.11 -2.80 -4.71
N LYS A 217 8.94 -3.77 -5.12
CA LYS A 217 9.37 -4.87 -4.25
C LYS A 217 10.13 -4.34 -3.03
N PHE A 218 9.86 -4.90 -1.85
CA PHE A 218 10.41 -4.51 -0.55
C PHE A 218 9.97 -3.14 -0.01
N HIS A 219 9.02 -2.47 -0.69
CA HIS A 219 8.39 -1.24 -0.24
C HIS A 219 6.97 -1.53 0.29
N SER A 220 6.46 -0.66 1.15
CA SER A 220 5.10 -0.76 1.71
C SER A 220 4.62 0.61 2.19
N THR A 221 3.33 0.74 2.48
CA THR A 221 2.78 1.93 3.15
C THR A 221 3.53 2.22 4.45
N GLU A 222 3.87 1.18 5.22
CA GLU A 222 4.59 1.32 6.49
C GLU A 222 6.01 1.85 6.30
N THR A 223 6.78 1.35 5.33
CA THR A 223 8.13 1.85 5.07
C THR A 223 8.12 3.28 4.54
N ALA A 224 7.13 3.65 3.72
CA ALA A 224 6.92 5.00 3.22
C ALA A 224 6.61 5.98 4.35
N LEU A 225 5.61 5.64 5.18
CA LEU A 225 5.22 6.45 6.34
C LEU A 225 6.35 6.56 7.36
N LEU A 226 7.09 5.48 7.59
CA LEU A 226 8.23 5.49 8.52
C LEU A 226 9.32 6.44 8.06
N ALA A 227 9.59 6.54 6.76
CA ALA A 227 10.56 7.48 6.20
C ALA A 227 10.12 8.94 6.38
N VAL A 228 8.86 9.26 6.05
CA VAL A 228 8.30 10.61 6.23
C VAL A 228 8.26 10.97 7.72
N HIS A 229 7.75 10.07 8.56
CA HIS A 229 7.67 10.26 10.00
C HIS A 229 9.06 10.46 10.62
N ASP A 230 10.09 9.70 10.19
CA ASP A 230 11.46 9.84 10.67
C ASP A 230 11.99 11.25 10.44
N GLN A 231 11.80 11.80 9.24
CA GLN A 231 12.25 13.15 8.91
C GLN A 231 11.50 14.21 9.73
N LEU A 232 10.18 14.10 9.86
CA LEU A 232 9.36 15.03 10.66
C LEU A 232 9.73 14.97 12.15
N ILE A 233 9.97 13.79 12.71
CA ILE A 233 10.40 13.62 14.11
C ILE A 233 11.80 14.23 14.34
N ARG A 234 12.74 14.03 13.41
CA ARG A 234 14.07 14.64 13.53
C ARG A 234 14.02 16.15 13.45
N ALA A 235 13.23 16.73 12.56
CA ALA A 235 13.00 18.17 12.50
C ALA A 235 12.38 18.69 13.81
N ASN A 236 11.36 17.99 14.33
CA ASN A 236 10.72 18.35 15.60
C ASN A 236 11.70 18.29 16.79
N SER A 237 12.61 17.31 16.80
CA SER A 237 13.67 17.21 17.81
C SER A 237 14.67 18.36 17.77
N GLN A 238 14.83 18.99 16.62
CA GLN A 238 15.63 20.21 16.39
C GLN A 238 14.83 21.50 16.61
N GLN A 239 13.62 21.40 17.18
CA GLN A 239 12.70 22.52 17.41
C GLN A 239 12.29 23.26 16.13
N GLN A 240 12.36 22.58 14.98
CA GLN A 240 11.85 23.08 13.71
C GLN A 240 10.34 22.81 13.59
N VAL A 241 9.72 23.57 12.69
CA VAL A 241 8.36 23.36 12.23
C VAL A 241 8.43 22.71 10.85
N SER A 242 7.49 21.84 10.55
CA SER A 242 7.37 21.19 9.24
C SER A 242 6.01 21.49 8.63
N CYS A 243 5.99 21.82 7.35
CA CYS A 243 4.81 21.83 6.51
C CYS A 243 4.71 20.49 5.80
N LEU A 244 3.58 19.78 5.95
CA LEU A 244 3.26 18.57 5.20
C LEU A 244 2.02 18.81 4.35
N CYS A 245 2.16 18.67 3.03
CA CYS A 245 1.07 18.80 2.06
C CYS A 245 0.82 17.44 1.42
N LEU A 246 -0.42 16.95 1.51
CA LEU A 246 -0.88 15.70 0.92
C LEU A 246 -1.71 16.03 -0.32
N LEU A 247 -1.15 15.82 -1.50
CA LEU A 247 -1.80 16.10 -2.77
C LEU A 247 -2.61 14.89 -3.25
N ASP A 248 -3.87 15.08 -3.60
CA ASP A 248 -4.78 14.06 -4.16
C ASP A 248 -4.98 14.30 -5.66
N LEU A 249 -5.08 13.23 -6.45
CA LEU A 249 -5.37 13.28 -7.87
C LEU A 249 -6.82 12.87 -8.18
N SER A 250 -7.40 13.52 -9.18
CA SER A 250 -8.72 13.15 -9.71
C SER A 250 -8.57 12.12 -10.82
N ALA A 251 -9.14 10.92 -10.63
CA ALA A 251 -9.23 9.86 -11.64
C ALA A 251 -7.87 9.47 -12.28
N ALA A 252 -6.82 9.40 -11.48
CA ALA A 252 -5.43 9.24 -11.89
C ALA A 252 -5.16 8.14 -12.94
N PHE A 253 -5.73 6.94 -12.75
CA PHE A 253 -5.58 5.82 -13.68
C PHE A 253 -6.39 5.98 -14.97
N ASP A 254 -7.51 6.69 -14.90
CA ASP A 254 -8.45 6.82 -16.01
C ASP A 254 -8.05 7.96 -16.99
N THR A 255 -7.15 8.86 -16.55
CA THR A 255 -6.73 10.04 -17.33
C THR A 255 -5.40 9.88 -18.06
N ILE A 256 -4.66 8.79 -17.84
CA ILE A 256 -3.37 8.54 -18.53
C ILE A 256 -3.52 8.71 -20.03
N ASP A 257 -2.67 9.56 -20.62
CA ASP A 257 -2.60 9.72 -22.08
C ASP A 257 -1.67 8.66 -22.68
N HIS A 258 -2.18 7.93 -23.66
CA HIS A 258 -1.43 6.83 -24.26
C HIS A 258 -0.21 7.32 -25.05
N SER A 259 -0.29 8.48 -25.72
CA SER A 259 0.81 9.04 -26.50
C SER A 259 1.95 9.50 -25.59
N ILE A 260 1.63 10.24 -24.52
CA ILE A 260 2.60 10.69 -23.52
C ILE A 260 3.24 9.48 -22.82
N LEU A 261 2.44 8.45 -22.50
CA LEU A 261 2.97 7.23 -21.89
C LEU A 261 3.98 6.52 -22.79
N LEU A 262 3.64 6.32 -24.06
CA LEU A 262 4.50 5.63 -25.03
C LEU A 262 5.80 6.41 -25.30
N GLU A 263 5.71 7.73 -25.44
CA GLU A 263 6.88 8.60 -25.55
C GLU A 263 7.78 8.49 -24.32
N ARG A 264 7.19 8.50 -23.13
CA ARG A 264 7.94 8.38 -21.87
C ARG A 264 8.59 7.02 -21.70
N LEU A 265 7.90 5.94 -22.07
CA LEU A 265 8.47 4.59 -22.07
C LEU A 265 9.69 4.49 -22.97
N SER A 266 9.67 5.17 -24.11
CA SER A 266 10.81 5.23 -25.02
C SER A 266 11.93 6.13 -24.49
N SER A 267 11.62 7.38 -24.14
CA SER A 267 12.63 8.39 -23.82
C SER A 267 13.26 8.21 -22.43
N TRP A 268 12.48 7.80 -21.42
CA TRP A 268 12.95 7.65 -20.02
C TRP A 268 13.42 6.25 -19.66
N PHE A 269 12.88 5.24 -20.34
CA PHE A 269 13.13 3.83 -19.97
C PHE A 269 13.76 3.02 -21.11
N GLY A 270 14.00 3.61 -22.30
CA GLY A 270 14.64 2.93 -23.42
C GLY A 270 13.80 1.80 -24.02
N ILE A 271 12.50 1.75 -23.73
CA ILE A 271 11.60 0.74 -24.26
C ILE A 271 11.32 1.04 -25.72
N SER A 272 11.61 0.09 -26.61
CA SER A 272 11.54 0.25 -28.07
C SER A 272 11.14 -1.06 -28.75
N GLY A 273 11.17 -1.11 -30.09
CA GLY A 273 10.96 -2.33 -30.88
C GLY A 273 9.64 -3.04 -30.57
N THR A 274 9.68 -4.36 -30.51
CA THR A 274 8.51 -5.22 -30.25
C THR A 274 7.91 -4.99 -28.85
N VAL A 275 8.72 -4.61 -27.86
CA VAL A 275 8.24 -4.31 -26.51
C VAL A 275 7.35 -3.07 -26.52
N LEU A 276 7.77 -1.99 -27.16
CA LEU A 276 6.95 -0.76 -27.26
C LEU A 276 5.71 -0.99 -28.11
N ALA A 277 5.84 -1.74 -29.22
CA ALA A 277 4.73 -2.12 -30.08
C ALA A 277 3.67 -2.90 -29.31
N TRP A 278 4.10 -3.84 -28.44
CA TRP A 278 3.20 -4.61 -27.60
C TRP A 278 2.44 -3.71 -26.61
N VAL A 279 3.14 -2.78 -25.93
CA VAL A 279 2.48 -1.84 -25.00
C VAL A 279 1.51 -0.94 -25.74
N LYS A 280 1.85 -0.45 -26.95
CA LYS A 280 0.92 0.30 -27.81
C LYS A 280 -0.31 -0.55 -28.14
N SER A 281 -0.13 -1.80 -28.57
CA SER A 281 -1.24 -2.72 -28.87
C SER A 281 -2.10 -3.01 -27.64
N TYR A 282 -1.48 -3.14 -26.45
CA TYR A 282 -2.18 -3.33 -25.18
C TYR A 282 -3.09 -2.15 -24.82
N LEU A 283 -2.68 -0.92 -25.10
CA LEU A 283 -3.41 0.30 -24.76
C LEU A 283 -4.52 0.63 -25.77
N THR A 284 -4.32 0.33 -27.05
CA THR A 284 -5.22 0.74 -28.15
C THR A 284 -6.38 -0.23 -28.36
N SER A 285 -7.48 0.28 -28.93
CA SER A 285 -8.67 -0.50 -29.32
C SER A 285 -9.30 -1.30 -28.18
N ARG A 286 -9.21 -0.79 -26.96
CA ARG A 286 -9.85 -1.39 -25.79
C ARG A 286 -11.29 -0.95 -25.67
N SER A 287 -12.13 -1.86 -25.17
CA SER A 287 -13.54 -1.60 -24.91
C SER A 287 -13.97 -2.04 -23.53
N PHE A 288 -15.05 -1.46 -23.05
CA PHE A 288 -15.69 -1.87 -21.80
C PHE A 288 -17.20 -1.77 -21.89
N TYR A 289 -17.86 -2.56 -21.08
CA TYR A 289 -19.26 -2.41 -20.75
C TYR A 289 -19.44 -2.44 -19.24
N VAL A 290 -20.51 -1.84 -18.75
CA VAL A 290 -20.80 -1.79 -17.30
C VAL A 290 -21.83 -2.86 -16.97
N GLN A 291 -21.51 -3.68 -15.96
CA GLN A 291 -22.38 -4.71 -15.41
C GLN A 291 -22.92 -4.24 -14.05
N VAL A 292 -24.24 -4.17 -13.93
CA VAL A 292 -24.92 -3.89 -12.65
C VAL A 292 -26.02 -4.94 -12.46
N ARG A 293 -25.89 -5.78 -11.44
CA ARG A 293 -26.77 -6.95 -11.27
C ARG A 293 -26.77 -7.82 -12.55
N ASP A 294 -27.95 -8.10 -13.09
CA ASP A 294 -28.13 -8.90 -14.32
C ASP A 294 -28.19 -8.04 -15.60
N SER A 295 -28.00 -6.72 -15.48
CA SER A 295 -28.09 -5.78 -16.60
C SER A 295 -26.71 -5.34 -17.07
N GLN A 296 -26.54 -5.32 -18.40
CA GLN A 296 -25.33 -4.91 -19.10
C GLN A 296 -25.60 -3.65 -19.92
N SER A 297 -24.62 -2.73 -19.94
CA SER A 297 -24.66 -1.53 -20.80
C SER A 297 -24.27 -1.83 -22.24
N LEU A 298 -24.46 -0.85 -23.11
CA LEU A 298 -23.77 -0.81 -24.41
C LEU A 298 -22.25 -0.82 -24.23
N VAL A 299 -21.54 -1.23 -25.28
CA VAL A 299 -20.07 -1.25 -25.31
C VAL A 299 -19.53 0.14 -25.60
N TYR A 300 -18.59 0.59 -24.76
CA TYR A 300 -17.89 1.86 -24.89
C TYR A 300 -16.41 1.65 -25.21
N GLN A 301 -15.80 2.54 -25.99
CA GLN A 301 -14.37 2.52 -26.25
C GLN A 301 -13.60 3.16 -25.09
N LEU A 302 -12.51 2.52 -24.68
CA LEU A 302 -11.57 3.06 -23.70
C LEU A 302 -10.48 3.83 -24.44
N LEU A 303 -10.68 5.12 -24.64
CA LEU A 303 -9.77 5.98 -25.41
C LEU A 303 -8.57 6.45 -24.60
N TYR A 304 -8.64 6.43 -23.29
CA TYR A 304 -7.66 6.96 -22.34
C TYR A 304 -7.56 6.06 -21.12
N GLY A 305 -6.48 6.24 -20.37
CA GLY A 305 -6.29 5.52 -19.12
C GLY A 305 -5.89 4.06 -19.28
N VAL A 306 -5.86 3.39 -18.17
CA VAL A 306 -5.63 1.93 -18.07
C VAL A 306 -6.73 1.31 -17.23
N PRO A 307 -7.18 0.07 -17.53
CA PRO A 307 -8.28 -0.54 -16.79
C PRO A 307 -7.96 -0.64 -15.29
N GLN A 308 -8.82 -0.09 -14.43
CA GLN A 308 -8.69 -0.22 -12.97
C GLN A 308 -8.96 -1.68 -12.56
N GLY A 309 -7.93 -2.45 -12.38
CA GLY A 309 -7.98 -3.91 -12.11
C GLY A 309 -7.09 -4.72 -13.02
N SER A 310 -6.42 -4.07 -13.99
CA SER A 310 -5.36 -4.69 -14.79
C SER A 310 -4.09 -4.94 -13.97
N VAL A 311 -3.25 -5.84 -14.43
CA VAL A 311 -1.97 -6.17 -13.78
C VAL A 311 -0.91 -5.14 -14.10
N LEU A 312 -0.92 -4.57 -15.33
CA LEU A 312 0.06 -3.59 -15.79
C LEU A 312 -0.29 -2.16 -15.40
N GLY A 313 -1.56 -1.82 -15.22
CA GLY A 313 -2.01 -0.46 -14.91
C GLY A 313 -1.20 0.23 -13.81
N PRO A 314 -1.00 -0.41 -12.64
CA PRO A 314 -0.19 0.16 -11.57
C PRO A 314 1.26 0.47 -11.96
N LEU A 315 1.92 -0.42 -12.71
CA LEU A 315 3.29 -0.20 -13.19
C LEU A 315 3.34 0.94 -14.21
N LEU A 316 2.43 0.95 -15.17
CA LEU A 316 2.36 2.01 -16.20
C LEU A 316 2.11 3.38 -15.57
N PHE A 317 1.28 3.46 -14.54
CA PHE A 317 1.04 4.70 -13.81
C PHE A 317 2.31 5.25 -13.13
N ILE A 318 3.07 4.42 -12.40
CA ILE A 318 4.29 4.88 -11.75
C ILE A 318 5.39 5.27 -12.76
N LEU A 319 5.44 4.61 -13.92
CA LEU A 319 6.32 5.01 -15.01
C LEU A 319 5.87 6.33 -15.65
N TYR A 320 4.55 6.53 -15.78
CA TYR A 320 3.98 7.78 -16.28
C TYR A 320 4.32 8.97 -15.39
N THR A 321 4.34 8.80 -14.08
CA THR A 321 4.56 9.87 -13.10
C THR A 321 6.03 10.03 -12.69
N THR A 322 6.95 9.23 -13.21
CA THR A 322 8.38 9.26 -12.83
C THR A 322 9.03 10.65 -12.93
N PRO A 323 8.79 11.49 -13.96
CA PRO A 323 9.40 12.81 -14.05
C PRO A 323 9.02 13.79 -12.94
N LEU A 324 7.93 13.54 -12.23
CA LEU A 324 7.46 14.38 -11.13
C LEU A 324 8.52 14.54 -10.03
N SER A 325 9.21 13.45 -9.67
CA SER A 325 10.30 13.53 -8.68
C SER A 325 11.46 14.41 -9.14
N THR A 326 11.76 14.43 -10.44
CA THR A 326 12.83 15.28 -10.98
C THR A 326 12.48 16.76 -10.85
N ILE A 327 11.20 17.11 -11.01
CA ILE A 327 10.71 18.48 -10.81
C ILE A 327 10.87 18.88 -9.35
N ILE A 328 10.29 18.09 -8.45
CA ILE A 328 10.28 18.40 -7.02
C ILE A 328 11.72 18.45 -6.47
N SER A 329 12.61 17.58 -6.94
CA SER A 329 14.00 17.53 -6.50
C SER A 329 14.85 18.74 -6.91
N LYS A 330 14.34 19.63 -7.79
CA LYS A 330 14.99 20.93 -8.10
C LYS A 330 14.84 21.93 -6.98
N SER A 331 13.83 21.77 -6.15
CA SER A 331 13.58 22.57 -4.96
C SER A 331 14.17 21.89 -3.71
N SER A 332 14.22 22.62 -2.58
CA SER A 332 14.58 22.06 -1.28
C SER A 332 13.42 21.34 -0.59
N VAL A 333 12.29 21.13 -1.29
CA VAL A 333 11.12 20.44 -0.76
C VAL A 333 11.35 18.92 -0.87
N HIS A 334 11.20 18.24 0.25
CA HIS A 334 11.22 16.78 0.28
C HIS A 334 9.91 16.21 -0.21
N HIS A 335 9.96 15.02 -0.79
CA HIS A 335 8.74 14.35 -1.25
C HIS A 335 8.81 12.85 -1.06
N HIS A 336 7.63 12.24 -1.04
CA HIS A 336 7.44 10.81 -1.10
C HIS A 336 6.19 10.49 -1.91
N LEU A 337 6.27 9.51 -2.82
CA LEU A 337 5.19 9.10 -3.71
C LEU A 337 4.68 7.72 -3.31
N TYR A 338 3.36 7.56 -3.30
CA TYR A 338 2.73 6.25 -3.13
C TYR A 338 1.55 6.10 -4.10
N ALA A 339 1.78 5.53 -5.26
CA ALA A 339 0.87 5.53 -6.42
C ALA A 339 0.50 6.98 -6.82
N ASP A 340 -0.76 7.34 -6.69
CA ASP A 340 -1.32 8.67 -6.94
C ASP A 340 -1.17 9.64 -5.75
N ASP A 341 -0.93 9.14 -4.54
CA ASP A 341 -0.69 9.98 -3.37
C ASP A 341 0.70 10.61 -3.43
N THR A 342 0.76 11.94 -3.48
CA THR A 342 2.00 12.73 -3.46
C THR A 342 2.11 13.49 -2.14
N GLN A 343 3.18 13.25 -1.40
CA GLN A 343 3.48 13.89 -0.12
C GLN A 343 4.63 14.85 -0.33
N LEU A 344 4.40 16.14 -0.07
CA LEU A 344 5.42 17.19 -0.09
C LEU A 344 5.62 17.67 1.33
N PHE A 345 6.87 17.84 1.76
CA PHE A 345 7.16 18.38 3.09
C PHE A 345 8.48 19.12 3.14
N ILE A 346 8.51 20.14 4.00
CA ILE A 346 9.68 20.98 4.24
C ILE A 346 9.74 21.33 5.73
N SER A 347 10.95 21.40 6.29
CA SER A 347 11.19 21.69 7.71
C SER A 347 12.11 22.87 7.87
N PHE A 348 11.78 23.80 8.78
CA PHE A 348 12.47 25.06 8.97
C PHE A 348 12.25 25.64 10.38
N SER A 349 13.03 26.63 10.77
CA SER A 349 12.82 27.39 12.00
C SER A 349 11.58 28.29 11.88
N SER A 350 10.77 28.42 12.95
CA SER A 350 9.47 29.14 12.91
C SER A 350 9.54 30.56 12.37
N ASN A 351 10.68 31.26 12.51
CA ASN A 351 10.92 32.62 11.98
C ASN A 351 11.08 32.66 10.45
N LYS A 352 11.28 31.51 9.79
CA LYS A 352 11.42 31.41 8.34
C LYS A 352 10.14 30.85 7.67
N PHE A 353 9.00 30.97 8.34
CA PHE A 353 7.73 30.37 7.87
C PHE A 353 7.34 30.90 6.48
N LEU A 354 7.26 32.22 6.29
CA LEU A 354 6.81 32.83 5.03
C LEU A 354 7.71 32.45 3.84
N GLU A 355 9.03 32.48 4.03
CA GLU A 355 10.00 32.10 2.99
C GLU A 355 9.78 30.64 2.54
N ASN A 356 9.63 29.72 3.48
CA ASN A 356 9.52 28.29 3.17
C ASN A 356 8.12 27.88 2.70
N VAL A 357 7.08 28.58 3.13
CA VAL A 357 5.73 28.39 2.56
C VAL A 357 5.71 28.86 1.12
N SER A 358 6.29 30.02 0.78
CA SER A 358 6.39 30.48 -0.61
C SER A 358 7.17 29.49 -1.49
N LEU A 359 8.23 28.88 -0.96
CA LEU A 359 8.96 27.82 -1.67
C LEU A 359 8.08 26.58 -1.93
N LEU A 360 7.29 26.18 -0.93
CA LEU A 360 6.34 25.06 -1.07
C LEU A 360 5.24 25.40 -2.08
N GLU A 361 4.68 26.61 -2.05
CA GLU A 361 3.69 27.11 -2.99
C GLU A 361 4.22 27.10 -4.44
N ASN A 362 5.43 27.61 -4.66
CA ASN A 362 6.08 27.57 -5.97
C ASN A 362 6.27 26.13 -6.46
N THR A 363 6.71 25.22 -5.57
CA THR A 363 6.86 23.81 -5.91
C THR A 363 5.51 23.17 -6.25
N ILE A 364 4.44 23.48 -5.52
CA ILE A 364 3.08 23.00 -5.82
C ILE A 364 2.59 23.54 -7.18
N ALA A 365 2.88 24.81 -7.48
CA ALA A 365 2.53 25.42 -8.78
C ALA A 365 3.24 24.72 -9.95
N GLU A 366 4.55 24.42 -9.82
CA GLU A 366 5.30 23.66 -10.82
C GLU A 366 4.75 22.23 -10.98
N VAL A 367 4.44 21.55 -9.87
CA VAL A 367 3.81 20.22 -9.86
C VAL A 367 2.45 20.28 -10.55
N SER A 368 1.61 21.26 -10.24
CA SER A 368 0.29 21.45 -10.83
C SER A 368 0.36 21.72 -12.32
N SER A 369 1.27 22.58 -12.74
CA SER A 369 1.54 22.89 -14.15
C SER A 369 1.96 21.63 -14.92
N TRP A 370 2.93 20.88 -14.38
CA TRP A 370 3.37 19.63 -14.98
C TRP A 370 2.24 18.59 -15.06
N MET A 371 1.47 18.43 -13.98
CA MET A 371 0.34 17.49 -13.97
C MET A 371 -0.69 17.87 -15.03
N SER A 372 -1.08 19.14 -15.13
CA SER A 372 -2.03 19.61 -16.14
C SER A 372 -1.53 19.37 -17.57
N ALA A 373 -0.27 19.64 -17.85
CA ALA A 373 0.36 19.36 -19.12
C ALA A 373 0.45 17.86 -19.46
N ASN A 374 0.48 17.02 -18.44
CA ASN A 374 0.42 15.55 -18.55
C ASN A 374 -0.99 14.99 -18.34
N LEU A 375 -2.02 15.81 -18.49
CA LEU A 375 -3.43 15.43 -18.40
C LEU A 375 -3.82 14.72 -17.08
N LEU A 376 -3.11 15.06 -16.01
CA LEU A 376 -3.43 14.71 -14.63
C LEU A 376 -4.01 15.94 -13.92
N MET A 377 -5.02 15.74 -13.10
CA MET A 377 -5.69 16.84 -12.41
C MET A 377 -5.51 16.70 -10.89
N LEU A 378 -4.88 17.71 -10.28
CA LEU A 378 -4.89 17.86 -8.82
C LEU A 378 -6.31 18.14 -8.33
N ASN A 379 -6.62 17.64 -7.15
CA ASN A 379 -7.89 17.86 -6.48
C ASN A 379 -7.70 18.77 -5.25
N PRO A 380 -7.87 20.09 -5.38
CA PRO A 380 -7.66 21.01 -4.24
C PRO A 380 -8.59 20.74 -3.07
N SER A 381 -9.83 20.27 -3.32
CA SER A 381 -10.80 19.98 -2.25
C SER A 381 -10.47 18.80 -1.38
N LYS A 382 -9.53 17.94 -1.83
CA LYS A 382 -9.03 16.78 -1.08
C LYS A 382 -7.58 16.91 -0.68
N THR A 383 -6.90 17.94 -1.13
CA THR A 383 -5.55 18.24 -0.70
C THR A 383 -5.58 18.74 0.73
N GLU A 384 -4.76 18.15 1.59
CA GLU A 384 -4.67 18.49 3.01
C GLU A 384 -3.33 19.14 3.31
N PHE A 385 -3.33 20.22 4.10
CA PHE A 385 -2.15 20.92 4.59
C PHE A 385 -2.07 20.78 6.11
N LEU A 386 -0.97 20.24 6.61
CA LEU A 386 -0.73 20.03 8.03
C LEU A 386 0.56 20.74 8.46
N LEU A 387 0.45 21.57 9.51
CA LEU A 387 1.58 22.20 10.15
C LEU A 387 1.97 21.42 11.39
N ILE A 388 3.23 20.95 11.44
CA ILE A 388 3.74 20.01 12.44
C ILE A 388 4.88 20.65 13.22
N GLY A 389 4.83 20.56 14.55
CA GLY A 389 5.89 21.10 15.41
C GLY A 389 5.58 20.97 16.90
N LEU A 390 6.49 21.44 17.72
CA LEU A 390 6.22 21.59 19.15
C LEU A 390 5.22 22.73 19.38
N PRO A 391 4.30 22.65 20.36
CA PRO A 391 3.31 23.69 20.62
C PRO A 391 3.89 25.09 20.73
N LYS A 392 5.05 25.23 21.41
CA LYS A 392 5.78 26.50 21.55
C LYS A 392 6.31 27.08 20.22
N GLN A 393 6.57 26.23 19.23
CA GLN A 393 7.05 26.69 17.91
C GLN A 393 5.86 27.03 17.00
N LEU A 394 4.80 26.22 17.07
CA LEU A 394 3.57 26.46 16.32
C LEU A 394 2.89 27.77 16.74
N SER A 395 2.87 28.10 18.04
CA SER A 395 2.26 29.34 18.54
C SER A 395 2.98 30.63 18.08
N LYS A 396 4.16 30.54 17.48
CA LYS A 396 4.88 31.70 16.90
C LYS A 396 4.46 32.02 15.47
N ILE A 397 3.66 31.16 14.85
CA ILE A 397 3.22 31.32 13.48
C ILE A 397 1.79 31.86 13.49
N GLU A 398 1.63 33.08 13.03
CA GLU A 398 0.36 33.76 12.95
C GLU A 398 -0.31 33.47 11.59
N ASN A 399 -1.62 33.17 11.60
CA ASN A 399 -2.45 32.96 10.42
C ASN A 399 -1.82 32.08 9.33
N PRO A 400 -1.39 30.84 9.66
CA PRO A 400 -0.77 29.97 8.68
C PRO A 400 -1.74 29.61 7.55
N SER A 401 -1.30 29.79 6.32
CA SER A 401 -2.06 29.44 5.11
C SER A 401 -1.12 28.99 4.01
N LEU A 402 -1.64 28.25 3.04
CA LEU A 402 -0.92 27.72 1.88
C LEU A 402 -1.77 27.98 0.62
N SER A 403 -1.26 28.75 -0.32
CA SER A 403 -1.95 29.01 -1.59
C SER A 403 -1.68 27.88 -2.58
N MET A 404 -2.72 27.18 -3.00
CA MET A 404 -2.61 26.12 -4.02
C MET A 404 -2.78 26.66 -5.44
N THR A 405 -3.66 27.63 -5.60
CA THR A 405 -3.94 28.35 -6.84
C THR A 405 -4.27 29.80 -6.46
N PRO A 406 -4.29 30.74 -7.41
CA PRO A 406 -4.70 32.14 -7.12
C PRO A 406 -6.05 32.27 -6.42
N THR A 407 -6.93 31.26 -6.56
CA THR A 407 -8.28 31.28 -6.02
C THR A 407 -8.52 30.31 -4.84
N VAL A 408 -7.55 29.43 -4.54
CA VAL A 408 -7.70 28.40 -3.50
C VAL A 408 -6.56 28.47 -2.50
N THR A 409 -6.91 28.85 -1.26
CA THR A 409 -6.00 28.86 -0.12
C THR A 409 -6.42 27.81 0.90
N LEU A 410 -5.48 27.03 1.38
CA LEU A 410 -5.68 26.00 2.40
C LEU A 410 -5.26 26.53 3.77
N SER A 411 -6.12 26.32 4.77
CA SER A 411 -5.75 26.46 6.18
C SER A 411 -5.23 25.14 6.72
N PRO A 412 -4.29 25.13 7.68
CA PRO A 412 -3.81 23.89 8.28
C PRO A 412 -4.93 23.12 8.96
N VAL A 413 -5.00 21.81 8.70
CA VAL A 413 -5.91 20.92 9.42
C VAL A 413 -5.25 20.43 10.72
N SER A 414 -6.06 20.13 11.73
CA SER A 414 -5.56 19.60 13.01
C SER A 414 -5.00 18.17 12.89
N SER A 415 -5.56 17.38 11.98
CA SER A 415 -5.09 16.03 11.64
C SER A 415 -5.39 15.72 10.18
N ALA A 416 -4.46 15.02 9.50
CA ALA A 416 -4.56 14.60 8.11
C ALA A 416 -4.37 13.09 7.97
N ARG A 417 -5.05 12.47 7.01
CA ARG A 417 -4.93 11.02 6.76
C ARG A 417 -3.90 10.72 5.69
N ASN A 418 -2.75 10.23 6.10
CA ASN A 418 -1.66 9.81 5.22
C ASN A 418 -1.58 8.28 5.16
N LEU A 419 -1.79 7.69 3.98
CA LEU A 419 -1.76 6.23 3.73
C LEU A 419 -2.45 5.40 4.83
N GLY A 420 -3.60 5.88 5.29
CA GLY A 420 -4.42 5.19 6.30
C GLY A 420 -4.10 5.56 7.76
N VAL A 421 -2.98 6.23 8.06
CA VAL A 421 -2.61 6.72 9.39
C VAL A 421 -3.02 8.19 9.54
N LEU A 422 -3.59 8.58 10.69
CA LEU A 422 -3.88 9.99 11.01
C LEU A 422 -2.65 10.61 11.66
N PHE A 423 -2.08 11.63 11.01
CA PHE A 423 -1.04 12.48 11.57
C PHE A 423 -1.68 13.73 12.17
N ASP A 424 -1.30 14.08 13.37
CA ASP A 424 -1.70 15.31 14.04
C ASP A 424 -0.55 16.31 14.11
N SER A 425 -0.83 17.58 14.38
CA SER A 425 0.13 18.68 14.41
C SER A 425 1.32 18.49 15.36
N ASN A 426 1.19 17.61 16.35
CA ASN A 426 2.26 17.31 17.31
C ASN A 426 2.89 15.92 17.08
N LEU A 427 2.44 15.18 16.08
CA LEU A 427 2.77 13.77 15.83
C LEU A 427 2.53 12.87 17.07
N SER A 428 1.51 13.19 17.86
CA SER A 428 1.14 12.40 19.04
C SER A 428 0.47 11.09 18.70
N LEU A 429 -0.10 10.99 17.49
CA LEU A 429 -0.89 9.87 16.96
C LEU A 429 -2.12 9.53 17.84
N SER A 430 -2.56 10.42 18.71
CA SER A 430 -3.66 10.21 19.65
C SER A 430 -4.99 9.92 18.94
N ASP A 431 -5.29 10.68 17.87
CA ASP A 431 -6.49 10.50 17.05
C ASP A 431 -6.46 9.17 16.30
N HIS A 432 -5.29 8.81 15.79
CA HIS A 432 -5.10 7.53 15.11
C HIS A 432 -5.32 6.35 16.06
N ILE A 433 -4.70 6.37 17.24
CA ILE A 433 -4.87 5.34 18.27
C ILE A 433 -6.33 5.24 18.70
N SER A 434 -7.01 6.37 18.91
CA SER A 434 -8.43 6.40 19.27
C SER A 434 -9.31 5.77 18.18
N SER A 435 -9.02 6.04 16.91
CA SER A 435 -9.70 5.43 15.76
C SER A 435 -9.49 3.91 15.69
N ILE A 436 -8.24 3.43 15.89
CA ILE A 436 -7.91 1.99 15.95
C ILE A 436 -8.68 1.32 17.08
N ILE A 437 -8.64 1.90 18.29
CA ILE A 437 -9.32 1.34 19.47
C ILE A 437 -10.81 1.20 19.22
N LYS A 438 -11.47 2.26 18.69
CA LYS A 438 -12.90 2.23 18.35
C LYS A 438 -13.22 1.09 17.38
N SER A 439 -12.42 0.96 16.32
CA SER A 439 -12.59 -0.10 15.32
C SER A 439 -12.34 -1.50 15.88
N CYS A 440 -11.30 -1.68 16.68
CA CYS A 440 -10.98 -2.98 17.28
C CYS A 440 -12.03 -3.40 18.31
N LEU A 441 -12.51 -2.48 19.15
CA LEU A 441 -13.56 -2.78 20.14
C LEU A 441 -14.88 -3.16 19.48
N PHE A 442 -15.18 -2.61 18.30
CA PHE A 442 -16.31 -3.07 17.49
C PHE A 442 -16.15 -4.56 17.13
N HIS A 443 -14.99 -4.97 16.61
CA HIS A 443 -14.72 -6.37 16.28
C HIS A 443 -14.63 -7.29 17.50
N VAL A 444 -14.15 -6.80 18.64
CA VAL A 444 -14.18 -7.56 19.90
C VAL A 444 -15.62 -7.86 20.34
N ARG A 445 -16.53 -6.90 20.19
CA ARG A 445 -17.97 -7.11 20.48
C ARG A 445 -18.58 -8.16 19.56
N ASP A 446 -18.27 -8.07 18.26
CA ASP A 446 -18.73 -9.06 17.28
C ASP A 446 -18.20 -10.47 17.61
N LEU A 447 -16.91 -10.57 17.93
CA LEU A 447 -16.30 -11.84 18.31
C LEU A 447 -16.96 -12.44 19.57
N ARG A 448 -17.28 -11.62 20.57
CA ARG A 448 -18.00 -12.07 21.78
C ARG A 448 -19.39 -12.60 21.46
N ARG A 449 -20.12 -12.00 20.51
CA ARG A 449 -21.44 -12.49 20.07
C ARG A 449 -21.33 -13.86 19.38
N LEU A 450 -20.27 -14.05 18.60
CA LEU A 450 -20.03 -15.31 17.87
C LEU A 450 -19.40 -16.39 18.75
N ARG A 451 -18.76 -16.04 19.85
CA ARG A 451 -17.97 -16.96 20.67
C ARG A 451 -18.71 -18.23 21.12
N PRO A 452 -20.00 -18.20 21.48
CA PRO A 452 -20.73 -19.41 21.87
C PRO A 452 -20.79 -20.48 20.78
N ILE A 453 -20.81 -20.09 19.51
CA ILE A 453 -20.90 -20.99 18.34
C ILE A 453 -19.55 -21.28 17.68
N LEU A 454 -18.44 -20.70 18.18
CA LEU A 454 -17.09 -20.90 17.65
C LEU A 454 -16.24 -21.73 18.62
N ASP A 455 -15.33 -22.53 18.07
CA ASP A 455 -14.23 -23.09 18.84
C ASP A 455 -13.13 -22.03 19.09
N GLN A 456 -12.16 -22.33 19.96
CA GLN A 456 -11.11 -21.40 20.32
C GLN A 456 -10.17 -21.08 19.14
N THR A 457 -9.87 -22.06 18.30
CA THR A 457 -8.98 -21.90 17.15
C THR A 457 -9.61 -20.96 16.11
N THR A 458 -10.87 -21.17 15.79
CA THR A 458 -11.63 -20.32 14.87
C THR A 458 -11.77 -18.89 15.41
N ALA A 459 -12.09 -18.74 16.70
CA ALA A 459 -12.16 -17.44 17.36
C ALA A 459 -10.79 -16.71 17.33
N ARG A 460 -9.67 -17.43 17.55
CA ARG A 460 -8.31 -16.89 17.43
C ARG A 460 -8.01 -16.42 16.00
N ASN A 461 -8.37 -17.20 15.01
CA ASN A 461 -8.16 -16.84 13.59
C ASN A 461 -8.93 -15.58 13.22
N ILE A 462 -10.19 -15.45 13.62
CA ILE A 462 -10.99 -14.23 13.42
C ILE A 462 -10.37 -13.04 14.14
N ALA A 463 -9.95 -13.19 15.41
CA ALA A 463 -9.29 -12.13 16.17
C ALA A 463 -7.99 -11.67 15.49
N THR A 464 -7.18 -12.61 14.99
CA THR A 464 -5.95 -12.30 14.27
C THR A 464 -6.24 -11.51 12.99
N ALA A 465 -7.20 -11.93 12.20
CA ALA A 465 -7.52 -11.29 10.93
C ALA A 465 -8.19 -9.90 11.08
N LEU A 466 -9.04 -9.69 12.08
CA LEU A 466 -9.85 -8.48 12.21
C LEU A 466 -9.34 -7.49 13.26
N ILE A 467 -8.61 -7.95 14.28
CA ILE A 467 -8.13 -7.11 15.38
C ILE A 467 -6.62 -6.94 15.31
N HIS A 468 -5.85 -8.04 15.29
CA HIS A 468 -4.39 -7.93 15.20
C HIS A 468 -3.94 -7.20 13.93
N SER A 469 -4.56 -7.46 12.77
CA SER A 469 -4.22 -6.76 11.53
C SER A 469 -4.33 -5.23 11.64
N LYS A 470 -5.28 -4.73 12.45
CA LYS A 470 -5.42 -3.28 12.71
C LYS A 470 -4.42 -2.76 13.73
N LEU A 471 -4.11 -3.54 14.76
CA LEU A 471 -3.10 -3.20 15.78
C LEU A 471 -1.68 -3.24 15.19
N ASP A 472 -1.43 -4.07 14.18
CA ASP A 472 -0.13 -4.26 13.53
C ASP A 472 0.08 -3.34 12.33
N TYR A 473 -0.97 -2.69 11.80
CA TYR A 473 -0.85 -1.80 10.66
C TYR A 473 -0.04 -0.56 11.02
N CYS A 474 1.12 -0.37 10.41
CA CYS A 474 2.04 0.74 10.65
C CYS A 474 2.41 0.97 12.12
N ASN A 475 2.42 -0.10 12.93
CA ASN A 475 2.71 0.02 14.37
C ASN A 475 4.17 0.39 14.67
N SER A 476 5.06 0.34 13.69
CA SER A 476 6.41 0.89 13.80
C SER A 476 6.42 2.38 14.17
N LEU A 477 5.38 3.13 13.80
CA LEU A 477 5.21 4.55 14.13
C LEU A 477 4.88 4.78 15.62
N PHE A 478 4.46 3.74 16.35
CA PHE A 478 4.09 3.83 17.76
C PHE A 478 5.29 3.66 18.70
N LEU A 479 6.49 3.49 18.14
CA LEU A 479 7.69 3.32 18.94
C LEU A 479 7.90 4.52 19.86
N ASN A 480 8.17 4.23 21.16
CA ASN A 480 8.42 5.22 22.20
C ASN A 480 7.33 6.30 22.35
N LEU A 481 6.09 5.98 21.95
CA LEU A 481 4.94 6.78 22.36
C LEU A 481 4.78 6.78 23.89
N PRO A 482 4.11 7.79 24.47
CA PRO A 482 3.82 7.81 25.89
C PRO A 482 3.13 6.53 26.37
N ALA A 483 3.53 6.02 27.55
CA ALA A 483 3.05 4.73 28.08
C ALA A 483 1.52 4.62 28.09
N HIS A 484 0.82 5.71 28.48
CA HIS A 484 -0.65 5.70 28.50
C HIS A 484 -1.29 5.40 27.13
N GLN A 485 -0.65 5.76 26.01
CA GLN A 485 -1.14 5.45 24.66
C GLN A 485 -0.94 3.97 24.32
N LEU A 486 0.23 3.41 24.68
CA LEU A 486 0.52 2.00 24.48
C LEU A 486 -0.36 1.12 25.36
N ASP A 487 -0.63 1.54 26.60
CA ASP A 487 -1.53 0.86 27.53
C ASP A 487 -2.97 0.81 27.00
N ARG A 488 -3.45 1.85 26.35
CA ARG A 488 -4.77 1.85 25.69
C ARG A 488 -4.85 0.78 24.60
N LEU A 489 -3.82 0.63 23.78
CA LEU A 489 -3.75 -0.44 22.76
C LEU A 489 -3.63 -1.82 23.41
N GLN A 490 -2.83 -1.94 24.49
CA GLN A 490 -2.70 -3.18 25.25
C GLN A 490 -4.03 -3.64 25.87
N LEU A 491 -4.85 -2.73 26.36
CA LEU A 491 -6.21 -3.05 26.86
C LEU A 491 -7.12 -3.63 25.78
N VAL A 492 -7.00 -3.15 24.55
CA VAL A 492 -7.74 -3.73 23.40
C VAL A 492 -7.26 -5.15 23.10
N LEU A 493 -5.95 -5.37 23.04
CA LEU A 493 -5.36 -6.69 22.86
C LEU A 493 -5.81 -7.67 23.96
N ASN A 494 -5.79 -7.22 25.22
CA ASN A 494 -6.25 -8.00 26.37
C ASN A 494 -7.74 -8.35 26.24
N SER A 495 -8.56 -7.42 25.78
CA SER A 495 -9.99 -7.64 25.57
C SER A 495 -10.26 -8.66 24.46
N ALA A 496 -9.46 -8.63 23.38
CA ALA A 496 -9.50 -9.61 22.31
C ALA A 496 -9.09 -11.02 22.81
N ALA A 497 -8.00 -11.10 23.59
CA ALA A 497 -7.53 -12.36 24.16
C ALA A 497 -8.59 -13.01 25.07
N ARG A 498 -9.22 -12.23 25.96
CA ARG A 498 -10.33 -12.71 26.80
C ARG A 498 -11.54 -13.16 25.98
N ALA A 499 -11.86 -12.44 24.89
CA ALA A 499 -12.95 -12.86 24.00
C ALA A 499 -12.65 -14.20 23.31
N VAL A 500 -11.41 -14.43 22.88
CA VAL A 500 -10.97 -15.70 22.25
C VAL A 500 -11.04 -16.87 23.23
N THR A 501 -10.57 -16.68 24.46
CA THR A 501 -10.51 -17.75 25.47
C THR A 501 -11.78 -17.89 26.31
N ASN A 502 -12.76 -17.01 26.11
CA ASN A 502 -13.98 -16.92 26.92
C ASN A 502 -13.69 -16.74 28.41
N THR A 503 -12.69 -15.92 28.73
CA THR A 503 -12.18 -15.72 30.09
C THR A 503 -12.79 -14.43 30.67
N PRO A 504 -13.21 -14.45 31.95
CA PRO A 504 -13.80 -13.31 32.62
C PRO A 504 -12.79 -12.18 32.86
N LYS A 505 -13.29 -10.94 33.09
CA LYS A 505 -12.47 -9.72 33.17
C LYS A 505 -11.49 -9.74 34.37
N PHE A 506 -11.83 -10.37 35.47
CA PHE A 506 -11.03 -10.41 36.69
C PHE A 506 -9.85 -11.38 36.64
N GLN A 507 -9.83 -12.33 35.69
CA GLN A 507 -8.72 -13.26 35.54
C GLN A 507 -7.47 -12.58 35.01
N HIS A 508 -6.30 -12.94 35.53
CA HIS A 508 -5.03 -12.33 35.13
C HIS A 508 -4.74 -12.59 33.64
N ILE A 509 -4.28 -11.54 32.92
CA ILE A 509 -4.16 -11.60 31.45
C ILE A 509 -2.90 -12.31 30.96
N THR A 510 -1.81 -12.28 31.74
CA THR A 510 -0.50 -12.81 31.32
C THR A 510 -0.54 -14.30 30.93
N PRO A 511 -1.16 -15.20 31.71
CA PRO A 511 -1.29 -16.61 31.31
C PRO A 511 -2.08 -16.79 30.03
N ILE A 512 -3.09 -15.96 29.80
CA ILE A 512 -3.94 -16.00 28.61
C ILE A 512 -3.14 -15.62 27.36
N LEU A 513 -2.41 -14.50 27.38
CA LEU A 513 -1.54 -14.09 26.28
C LEU A 513 -0.46 -15.14 26.01
N LYS A 514 0.12 -15.72 27.07
CA LYS A 514 1.13 -16.79 26.96
C LYS A 514 0.57 -18.04 26.28
N SER A 515 -0.64 -18.47 26.64
CA SER A 515 -1.31 -19.65 26.03
C SER A 515 -1.70 -19.42 24.56
N LEU A 516 -2.04 -18.19 24.19
CA LEU A 516 -2.34 -17.81 22.81
C LEU A 516 -1.09 -17.56 21.96
N HIS A 517 0.10 -17.53 22.54
CA HIS A 517 1.36 -17.12 21.91
C HIS A 517 1.30 -15.71 21.31
N TRP A 518 0.63 -14.78 22.01
CA TRP A 518 0.51 -13.39 21.61
C TRP A 518 1.54 -12.52 22.32
N LEU A 519 2.29 -11.74 21.56
CA LEU A 519 3.19 -10.71 22.08
C LEU A 519 2.38 -9.55 22.67
N LYS A 520 2.94 -8.84 23.62
CA LYS A 520 2.39 -7.55 24.07
C LYS A 520 2.62 -6.48 22.98
N ILE A 521 1.93 -5.35 23.08
CA ILE A 521 2.00 -4.27 22.08
C ILE A 521 3.42 -3.73 21.90
N SER A 522 4.16 -3.53 22.99
CA SER A 522 5.55 -3.06 22.94
C SER A 522 6.45 -4.00 22.13
N GLU A 523 6.35 -5.31 22.36
CA GLU A 523 7.15 -6.29 21.63
C GLU A 523 6.68 -6.49 20.18
N CYS A 524 5.40 -6.25 19.89
CA CYS A 524 4.91 -6.20 18.50
C CYS A 524 5.57 -5.04 17.74
N ILE A 525 5.68 -3.86 18.36
CA ILE A 525 6.36 -2.69 17.80
C ILE A 525 7.85 -2.98 17.58
N HIS A 526 8.54 -3.52 18.59
CA HIS A 526 9.96 -3.91 18.48
C HIS A 526 10.17 -4.96 17.38
N TYR A 527 9.28 -5.98 17.31
CA TYR A 527 9.32 -6.98 16.26
C TYR A 527 9.25 -6.34 14.87
N LYS A 528 8.38 -5.34 14.70
CA LYS A 528 8.20 -4.64 13.43
C LYS A 528 9.44 -3.84 13.03
N ILE A 529 9.96 -2.99 13.93
CA ILE A 529 11.18 -2.20 13.70
C ILE A 529 12.37 -3.11 13.35
N LEU A 530 12.59 -4.15 14.15
CA LEU A 530 13.68 -5.10 13.93
C LEU A 530 13.52 -5.89 12.62
N SER A 531 12.29 -6.23 12.25
CA SER A 531 11.99 -6.90 10.97
C SER A 531 12.27 -5.98 9.76
N ILE A 532 11.93 -4.70 9.86
CA ILE A 532 12.24 -3.70 8.83
C ILE A 532 13.76 -3.50 8.75
N THR A 533 14.42 -3.31 9.88
CA THR A 533 15.89 -3.17 9.95
C THR A 533 16.61 -4.34 9.30
N TYR A 534 16.22 -5.58 9.64
CA TYR A 534 16.78 -6.78 9.03
C TYR A 534 16.60 -6.80 7.50
N LYS A 535 15.37 -6.49 7.02
CA LYS A 535 15.10 -6.44 5.57
C LYS A 535 15.90 -5.36 4.86
N CYS A 536 16.04 -4.18 5.45
CA CYS A 536 16.86 -3.10 4.90
C CYS A 536 18.33 -3.51 4.77
N LEU A 537 18.87 -4.23 5.76
CA LEU A 537 20.25 -4.71 5.74
C LEU A 537 20.44 -5.87 4.76
N LEU A 538 19.46 -6.79 4.65
CA LEU A 538 19.54 -7.98 3.81
C LEU A 538 19.36 -7.68 2.31
N PHE A 539 18.40 -6.79 1.97
CA PHE A 539 18.01 -6.52 0.59
C PHE A 539 18.52 -5.18 0.05
N ASP A 540 19.16 -4.38 0.89
CA ASP A 540 19.60 -3.01 0.60
C ASP A 540 18.43 -2.10 0.14
N LYS A 541 17.20 -2.46 0.54
CA LYS A 541 15.93 -1.79 0.15
C LYS A 541 14.95 -1.73 1.31
N PRO A 542 14.08 -0.69 1.35
CA PRO A 542 14.10 0.48 0.49
C PRO A 542 15.27 1.41 0.81
N ALA A 543 15.83 2.06 -0.21
CA ALA A 543 17.03 2.88 -0.09
C ALA A 543 16.88 4.01 0.93
N TYR A 544 15.72 4.66 0.98
CA TYR A 544 15.45 5.77 1.90
C TYR A 544 15.49 5.37 3.40
N LEU A 545 15.20 4.11 3.76
CA LEU A 545 15.39 3.59 5.12
C LEU A 545 16.80 2.99 5.29
N ARG A 546 17.30 2.31 4.26
CA ARG A 546 18.62 1.70 4.30
C ARG A 546 19.73 2.72 4.55
N ASN A 547 19.62 3.89 3.93
CA ASN A 547 20.58 4.99 4.07
C ASN A 547 20.61 5.60 5.49
N LEU A 548 19.59 5.36 6.30
CA LEU A 548 19.56 5.75 7.71
C LEU A 548 20.37 4.81 8.62
N LEU A 549 20.77 3.64 8.11
CA LEU A 549 21.44 2.60 8.89
C LEU A 549 22.92 2.52 8.50
N THR A 550 23.79 2.91 9.40
CA THR A 550 25.25 2.79 9.21
C THR A 550 25.77 1.55 9.94
N VAL A 551 26.35 0.63 9.19
CA VAL A 551 27.02 -0.53 9.78
C VAL A 551 28.38 -0.08 10.34
N GLN A 552 28.65 -0.42 11.60
CA GLN A 552 29.93 -0.12 12.22
C GLN A 552 31.02 -0.99 11.62
N SER A 553 32.09 -0.37 11.13
CA SER A 553 33.28 -1.10 10.69
C SER A 553 33.92 -1.75 11.92
N THR A 554 33.96 -3.07 11.96
CA THR A 554 34.73 -3.78 12.98
C THR A 554 36.21 -3.72 12.63
N SER A 555 37.01 -3.07 13.47
CA SER A 555 38.45 -3.34 13.51
C SER A 555 38.67 -4.83 13.78
N THR A 556 39.81 -5.38 13.32
CA THR A 556 40.26 -6.76 13.25
C THR A 556 40.17 -7.63 14.53
N THR A 557 39.18 -7.47 15.37
CA THR A 557 38.96 -8.29 16.57
C THR A 557 38.08 -9.51 16.31
N ARG A 558 38.23 -10.57 17.12
CA ARG A 558 37.50 -11.87 17.05
C ARG A 558 35.97 -11.80 17.03
N SER A 559 35.34 -10.63 17.22
CA SER A 559 33.90 -10.38 17.10
C SER A 559 33.45 -9.92 15.70
N SER A 560 34.25 -10.12 14.68
CA SER A 560 34.01 -9.65 13.31
C SER A 560 32.81 -10.30 12.58
N SER A 561 32.17 -11.31 13.16
CA SER A 561 31.04 -12.03 12.55
C SER A 561 29.65 -11.47 12.92
N VAL A 562 29.57 -10.39 13.71
CA VAL A 562 28.30 -9.81 14.20
C VAL A 562 28.09 -8.42 13.63
N ILE A 563 26.92 -8.19 13.00
CA ILE A 563 26.53 -6.87 12.49
C ILE A 563 26.12 -5.98 13.66
N THR A 564 26.87 -4.91 13.84
CA THR A 564 26.56 -3.83 14.80
C THR A 564 26.28 -2.55 14.03
N LEU A 565 25.23 -1.81 14.43
CA LEU A 565 24.87 -0.55 13.82
C LEU A 565 25.45 0.61 14.64
N LYS A 566 26.00 1.61 13.95
CA LYS A 566 26.48 2.82 14.59
C LYS A 566 25.28 3.59 15.16
N ARG A 567 25.30 3.90 16.44
CA ARG A 567 24.30 4.79 17.06
C ARG A 567 24.60 6.22 16.66
N PRO A 568 23.67 6.92 15.99
CA PRO A 568 23.89 8.31 15.65
C PRO A 568 23.91 9.17 16.94
N TYR A 569 24.72 10.21 16.92
CA TYR A 569 24.72 11.21 18.00
C TYR A 569 23.37 11.94 18.02
N ASN A 570 22.78 12.08 19.21
CA ASN A 570 21.55 12.83 19.40
C ASN A 570 21.87 14.12 20.16
N PRO A 571 21.91 15.29 19.49
CA PRO A 571 22.19 16.57 20.15
C PRO A 571 21.01 17.07 20.98
N SER A 572 19.83 16.46 20.80
CA SER A 572 18.60 16.89 21.45
C SER A 572 18.36 16.13 22.75
N ASN A 573 18.05 16.85 23.83
CA ASN A 573 17.57 16.28 25.09
C ASN A 573 16.07 15.93 25.05
N LEU A 574 15.40 16.10 23.92
CA LEU A 574 13.99 15.84 23.76
C LEU A 574 13.74 14.33 23.51
N LYS A 575 12.92 13.69 24.36
CA LYS A 575 12.53 12.29 24.19
C LYS A 575 11.86 11.97 22.86
N VAL A 576 11.38 12.99 22.13
CA VAL A 576 10.77 12.81 20.82
C VAL A 576 11.74 12.24 19.78
N SER A 577 13.04 12.55 19.89
CA SER A 577 14.08 12.03 18.99
C SER A 577 14.18 10.50 19.01
N ASP A 578 13.91 9.86 20.16
CA ASP A 578 13.95 8.41 20.32
C ASP A 578 12.82 7.70 19.56
N ARG A 579 11.85 8.45 19.02
CA ARG A 579 10.77 7.91 18.18
C ARG A 579 11.19 7.78 16.71
N SER A 580 12.30 8.40 16.30
CA SER A 580 12.78 8.28 14.91
C SER A 580 13.38 6.90 14.65
N PHE A 581 13.19 6.39 13.43
CA PHE A 581 13.81 5.14 12.99
C PHE A 581 15.34 5.25 12.98
N TYR A 582 15.86 6.42 12.62
CA TYR A 582 17.29 6.73 12.58
C TYR A 582 17.99 6.47 13.92
N HIS A 583 17.38 6.85 15.06
CA HIS A 583 17.93 6.64 16.39
C HIS A 583 17.55 5.27 17.00
N SER A 584 16.31 4.87 16.81
CA SER A 584 15.75 3.70 17.49
C SER A 584 16.15 2.36 16.87
N ALA A 585 16.25 2.30 15.54
CA ALA A 585 16.58 1.04 14.88
C ALA A 585 17.98 0.52 15.25
N PRO A 586 19.06 1.36 15.25
CA PRO A 586 20.37 0.92 15.74
C PRO A 586 20.38 0.57 17.22
N ALA A 587 19.63 1.31 18.03
CA ALA A 587 19.53 1.04 19.47
C ALA A 587 18.92 -0.34 19.74
N LEU A 588 17.75 -0.62 19.15
CA LEU A 588 17.08 -1.92 19.28
C LEU A 588 17.86 -3.07 18.64
N TRP A 589 18.44 -2.84 17.45
CA TRP A 589 19.23 -3.86 16.76
C TRP A 589 20.39 -4.36 17.59
N ASN A 590 21.11 -3.43 18.22
CA ASN A 590 22.30 -3.78 19.01
C ASN A 590 21.97 -4.52 20.32
N THR A 591 20.71 -4.52 20.80
CA THR A 591 20.27 -5.32 21.95
C THR A 591 19.98 -6.78 21.58
N LEU A 592 19.85 -7.11 20.31
CA LEU A 592 19.58 -8.48 19.90
C LEU A 592 20.72 -9.44 20.24
N PRO A 593 20.42 -10.70 20.57
CA PRO A 593 21.42 -11.75 20.71
C PRO A 593 22.33 -11.87 19.49
N LYS A 594 23.57 -12.29 19.70
CA LYS A 594 24.57 -12.41 18.64
C LYS A 594 24.09 -13.31 17.48
N GLU A 595 23.39 -14.40 17.82
CA GLU A 595 22.86 -15.39 16.85
C GLU A 595 21.85 -14.79 15.84
N LEU A 596 21.20 -13.69 16.19
CA LEU A 596 20.28 -12.97 15.30
C LEU A 596 20.98 -11.94 14.41
N ARG A 597 22.22 -11.59 14.72
CA ARG A 597 23.00 -10.55 14.04
C ARG A 597 24.22 -11.10 13.27
N GLN A 598 24.41 -12.43 13.25
CA GLN A 598 25.55 -13.07 12.57
C GLN A 598 25.42 -12.98 11.05
N PHE A 599 26.55 -12.74 10.40
CA PHE A 599 26.67 -12.80 8.94
C PHE A 599 27.72 -13.83 8.53
N ASN A 600 27.67 -14.24 7.26
CA ASN A 600 28.61 -15.23 6.72
C ASN A 600 29.93 -14.53 6.37
N SER A 601 30.95 -14.74 7.19
CA SER A 601 32.25 -14.09 7.06
C SER A 601 33.07 -14.55 5.83
N ASN A 602 32.68 -15.66 5.20
CA ASN A 602 33.34 -16.22 4.02
C ASN A 602 32.94 -15.50 2.71
N LEU A 603 31.94 -14.63 2.76
CA LEU A 603 31.53 -13.79 1.63
C LEU A 603 32.01 -12.36 1.88
N SER A 604 32.56 -11.72 0.85
CA SER A 604 33.06 -10.33 0.95
C SER A 604 31.98 -9.42 1.57
N LYS A 605 32.39 -8.37 2.31
CA LYS A 605 31.51 -7.36 2.92
C LYS A 605 30.79 -6.49 1.88
N THR A 606 30.47 -7.05 0.72
CA THR A 606 29.69 -6.40 -0.33
C THR A 606 28.24 -6.27 0.11
N GLN A 607 27.59 -5.16 -0.17
CA GLN A 607 26.15 -5.01 0.02
C GLN A 607 25.42 -5.75 -1.11
N PRO A 608 24.34 -6.51 -0.81
CA PRO A 608 23.64 -6.70 0.48
C PRO A 608 24.40 -7.64 1.44
N LEU A 609 24.22 -7.44 2.76
CA LEU A 609 24.94 -8.20 3.78
C LEU A 609 24.49 -9.68 3.82
N PRO A 610 25.40 -10.64 3.72
CA PRO A 610 25.06 -12.06 3.70
C PRO A 610 24.77 -12.59 5.13
N PHE A 611 23.55 -12.41 5.62
CA PHE A 611 23.15 -13.00 6.91
C PHE A 611 23.18 -14.52 6.88
N GLN A 612 23.54 -15.16 8.02
CA GLN A 612 23.48 -16.61 8.15
C GLN A 612 22.05 -17.14 8.21
N LEU A 613 21.11 -16.35 8.73
CA LEU A 613 19.71 -16.73 8.85
C LEU A 613 18.92 -16.31 7.61
N SER A 614 18.09 -17.22 7.10
CA SER A 614 17.06 -16.83 6.13
C SER A 614 15.99 -15.93 6.75
N PRO A 615 15.23 -15.15 5.97
CA PRO A 615 14.16 -14.32 6.50
C PRO A 615 13.17 -15.08 7.39
N SER A 616 12.75 -16.27 7.00
CA SER A 616 11.83 -17.09 7.79
C SER A 616 12.43 -17.53 9.13
N GLN A 617 13.69 -17.94 9.12
CA GLN A 617 14.41 -18.31 10.35
C GLN A 617 14.62 -17.12 11.28
N PHE A 618 15.01 -15.96 10.73
CA PHE A 618 15.15 -14.74 11.51
C PHE A 618 13.84 -14.35 12.21
N HIS A 619 12.75 -14.29 11.46
CA HIS A 619 11.43 -13.95 12.02
C HIS A 619 10.97 -14.93 13.10
N LYS A 620 11.21 -16.24 12.90
CA LYS A 620 10.87 -17.26 13.90
C LYS A 620 11.67 -17.06 15.20
N LYS A 621 13.01 -16.91 15.08
CA LYS A 621 13.89 -16.71 16.24
C LYS A 621 13.64 -15.37 16.95
N LEU A 622 13.43 -14.30 16.18
CA LEU A 622 13.09 -12.98 16.72
C LEU A 622 11.78 -13.02 17.53
N LYS A 623 10.73 -13.65 16.99
CA LYS A 623 9.47 -13.81 17.72
C LYS A 623 9.66 -14.59 19.02
N THR A 624 10.44 -15.67 19.00
CA THR A 624 10.77 -16.46 20.21
C THR A 624 11.54 -15.63 21.25
N HIS A 625 12.53 -14.84 20.80
CA HIS A 625 13.29 -13.95 21.68
C HIS A 625 12.38 -12.91 22.37
N LEU A 626 11.55 -12.21 21.59
CA LEU A 626 10.63 -11.21 22.13
C LEU A 626 9.53 -11.84 23.01
N PHE A 627 9.11 -13.06 22.71
CA PHE A 627 8.15 -13.76 23.55
C PHE A 627 8.75 -14.09 24.93
N LYS A 628 10.00 -14.52 25.00
CA LYS A 628 10.72 -14.71 26.27
C LYS A 628 10.86 -13.39 27.03
N ALA A 629 11.11 -12.28 26.33
CA ALA A 629 11.19 -10.96 26.94
C ALA A 629 9.82 -10.49 27.49
N SER A 630 8.72 -10.77 26.77
CA SER A 630 7.35 -10.46 27.21
C SER A 630 6.92 -11.22 28.46
N PHE A 631 7.41 -12.45 28.61
CA PHE A 631 6.97 -13.40 29.65
C PHE A 631 8.20 -14.07 30.25
N PRO A 632 8.99 -13.35 31.07
CA PRO A 632 10.12 -13.96 31.77
C PRO A 632 9.63 -15.11 32.63
N THR A 633 10.45 -16.16 32.70
CA THR A 633 10.20 -17.37 33.49
C THR A 633 10.32 -17.08 34.99
#